data_9a7a7363da491ebdaafab580088f98d5
#
_entry.id   9a7a7363da491ebdaafab580088f98d5
#
_cell.length_a   1.000
_cell.length_b   1.000
_cell.length_c   1.000
_cell.angle_alpha   90.00
_cell.angle_beta   90.00
_cell.angle_gamma   90.00
#
_symmetry.space_group_name_H-M   'P 1'
#
loop_
_entity.id
_entity.type
_entity.pdbx_description
1 polymer ?
#
loop_
_entity_poly.entity_id
_entity_poly.type
_entity_poly.pdbx_seq_one_letter_code
_entity_poly.pdbx_strand_id
1 'polypeptide(L)'
;MNYNDVLQKARACIDTAKCKACPVCNGLACRNTIPGPGAKGVGDTAIRNYQKWQDIRVQMDTLHENKPLDMSVQLFGRKFSYPFFAGPVGAIGLHYGNAYDELTYNKILVSACAENGIAAFTGDGLDEKVMISACEAIAAAGGAGIPTVKPWNLPLVEEKLQLVKKSGAFAVAMDVDASGLPFLKNMQPPAGSKSVEELAEIVKAAGIPFIVKGVMTVRGALKAHAAGAAAIIVSNHGGRVLDQCSATAEVLEEICHAVGGGMKVLVDGGIRSGVDVFKALALGADGVVIARPFVTAVYGGAEEGVKVYIEKLAGELEDTMKMCGAENIAAISRDMVRI
;
A
#
# COMPACT_ATOMS: atom_id res chain seq x y z
N MET A 1 9.82 21.91 -7.54
CA MET A 1 8.35 21.70 -7.70
C MET A 1 7.78 21.38 -6.33
N ASN A 2 6.63 21.91 -5.94
CA ASN A 2 5.95 21.51 -4.70
C ASN A 2 4.79 20.52 -5.00
N TYR A 3 4.15 19.95 -3.96
CA TYR A 3 3.11 18.95 -4.17
C TYR A 3 1.84 19.51 -4.86
N ASN A 4 1.51 20.78 -4.69
CA ASN A 4 0.39 21.41 -5.40
C ASN A 4 0.67 21.51 -6.90
N ASP A 5 1.93 21.78 -7.29
CA ASP A 5 2.35 21.78 -8.70
C ASP A 5 2.20 20.37 -9.30
N VAL A 6 2.57 19.33 -8.53
CA VAL A 6 2.36 17.91 -8.92
C VAL A 6 0.89 17.63 -9.18
N LEU A 7 0.00 18.00 -8.27
CA LEU A 7 -1.45 17.80 -8.43
C LEU A 7 -2.00 18.55 -9.65
N GLN A 8 -1.54 19.76 -9.89
CA GLN A 8 -1.98 20.56 -11.04
C GLN A 8 -1.56 19.90 -12.36
N LYS A 9 -0.31 19.45 -12.46
CA LYS A 9 0.18 18.73 -13.65
C LYS A 9 -0.54 17.39 -13.83
N ALA A 10 -0.77 16.64 -12.74
CA ALA A 10 -1.51 15.39 -12.79
C ALA A 10 -2.92 15.55 -13.38
N ARG A 11 -3.63 16.63 -13.04
CA ARG A 11 -4.95 16.94 -13.62
C ARG A 11 -4.93 17.15 -15.15
N ALA A 12 -3.82 17.60 -15.68
CA ALA A 12 -3.65 17.79 -17.13
C ALA A 12 -3.35 16.46 -17.87
N CYS A 13 -2.85 15.44 -17.17
CA CYS A 13 -2.40 14.16 -17.75
C CYS A 13 -3.38 13.02 -17.49
N ILE A 14 -4.07 13.00 -16.35
CA ILE A 14 -5.02 11.95 -15.97
C ILE A 14 -6.35 12.14 -16.71
N ASP A 15 -6.98 11.02 -17.09
CA ASP A 15 -8.38 11.04 -17.53
C ASP A 15 -9.28 11.53 -16.39
N THR A 16 -9.73 12.77 -16.48
CA THR A 16 -10.53 13.44 -15.45
C THR A 16 -11.93 12.85 -15.27
N ALA A 17 -12.41 12.03 -16.21
CA ALA A 17 -13.64 11.25 -16.01
C ALA A 17 -13.43 10.17 -14.94
N LYS A 18 -12.20 9.68 -14.80
CA LYS A 18 -11.82 8.61 -13.84
C LYS A 18 -11.26 9.16 -12.55
N CYS A 19 -10.23 10.02 -12.61
CA CYS A 19 -9.58 10.59 -11.42
C CYS A 19 -9.48 12.12 -11.53
N LYS A 20 -9.84 12.83 -10.46
CA LYS A 20 -9.82 14.31 -10.41
C LYS A 20 -8.49 14.87 -9.90
N ALA A 21 -7.52 14.03 -9.51
CA ALA A 21 -6.30 14.45 -8.80
C ALA A 21 -6.63 15.50 -7.71
N CYS A 22 -7.52 15.12 -6.79
CA CYS A 22 -8.08 16.03 -5.79
C CYS A 22 -6.99 16.57 -4.84
N PRO A 23 -7.11 17.81 -4.33
CA PRO A 23 -6.22 18.33 -3.30
C PRO A 23 -6.12 17.42 -2.08
N VAL A 24 -7.25 16.82 -1.70
CA VAL A 24 -7.34 15.76 -0.70
C VAL A 24 -8.04 14.56 -1.33
N CYS A 25 -7.32 13.44 -1.47
CA CYS A 25 -7.86 12.20 -2.02
C CYS A 25 -8.69 11.45 -0.97
N ASN A 26 -9.88 11.94 -0.66
CA ASN A 26 -10.78 11.45 0.40
C ASN A 26 -11.88 10.49 -0.07
N GLY A 27 -11.89 10.09 -1.34
CA GLY A 27 -12.87 9.15 -1.90
C GLY A 27 -14.17 9.77 -2.40
N LEU A 28 -14.47 11.04 -2.06
CA LEU A 28 -15.76 11.66 -2.39
C LEU A 28 -15.96 11.87 -3.90
N ALA A 29 -14.94 12.37 -4.60
CA ALA A 29 -15.06 12.76 -6.01
C ALA A 29 -15.10 11.58 -6.99
N CYS A 30 -14.60 10.42 -6.59
CA CYS A 30 -14.52 9.22 -7.44
C CYS A 30 -15.34 8.04 -6.92
N ARG A 31 -16.26 8.27 -5.97
CA ARG A 31 -17.18 7.22 -5.50
C ARG A 31 -17.92 6.59 -6.67
N ASN A 32 -18.09 5.29 -6.64
CA ASN A 32 -18.76 4.51 -7.68
C ASN A 32 -18.15 4.64 -9.10
N THR A 33 -16.86 5.00 -9.21
CA THR A 33 -16.14 5.09 -10.50
C THR A 33 -15.26 3.85 -10.66
N ILE A 34 -15.81 2.77 -11.22
CA ILE A 34 -15.11 1.54 -11.60
C ILE A 34 -15.57 1.16 -13.01
N PRO A 35 -14.67 1.03 -13.99
CA PRO A 35 -13.20 1.21 -13.92
C PRO A 35 -12.78 2.63 -13.60
N GLY A 36 -11.68 2.76 -12.84
CA GLY A 36 -11.17 4.02 -12.30
C GLY A 36 -10.65 3.79 -10.87
N PRO A 37 -10.14 4.80 -10.18
CA PRO A 37 -9.60 4.66 -8.82
C PRO A 37 -10.68 4.63 -7.73
N GLY A 38 -11.95 4.67 -8.08
CA GLY A 38 -13.08 4.77 -7.17
C GLY A 38 -13.35 3.49 -6.38
N ALA A 39 -14.26 3.60 -5.43
CA ALA A 39 -14.75 2.49 -4.61
C ALA A 39 -16.06 1.92 -5.17
N LYS A 40 -16.42 0.70 -4.77
CA LYS A 40 -17.71 0.05 -5.07
C LYS A 40 -18.89 0.78 -4.41
N GLY A 41 -20.08 0.50 -4.91
CA GLY A 41 -21.34 0.92 -4.32
C GLY A 41 -21.44 2.43 -4.18
N VAL A 42 -21.83 2.89 -3.00
CA VAL A 42 -21.92 4.33 -2.69
C VAL A 42 -20.57 4.94 -2.30
N GLY A 43 -19.51 4.12 -2.23
CA GLY A 43 -18.15 4.55 -1.89
C GLY A 43 -17.90 4.81 -0.41
N ASP A 44 -18.79 4.30 0.46
CA ASP A 44 -18.71 4.53 1.90
C ASP A 44 -17.36 4.10 2.48
N THR A 45 -16.90 2.90 2.16
CA THR A 45 -15.64 2.36 2.69
C THR A 45 -14.44 3.26 2.36
N ALA A 46 -14.35 3.82 1.15
CA ALA A 46 -13.21 4.68 0.80
C ALA A 46 -13.25 6.02 1.55
N ILE A 47 -14.45 6.58 1.72
CA ILE A 47 -14.69 7.83 2.46
C ILE A 47 -14.39 7.59 3.94
N ARG A 48 -14.94 6.52 4.52
CA ARG A 48 -14.74 6.11 5.90
C ARG A 48 -13.26 5.85 6.23
N ASN A 49 -12.52 5.19 5.32
CA ASN A 49 -11.07 5.01 5.48
C ASN A 49 -10.35 6.34 5.71
N TYR A 50 -10.66 7.36 4.93
CA TYR A 50 -10.06 8.68 5.12
C TYR A 50 -10.52 9.33 6.43
N GLN A 51 -11.83 9.35 6.69
CA GLN A 51 -12.42 10.01 7.86
C GLN A 51 -11.90 9.44 9.17
N LYS A 52 -11.80 8.10 9.27
CA LYS A 52 -11.38 7.44 10.51
C LYS A 52 -9.93 7.74 10.91
N TRP A 53 -9.04 7.99 9.96
CA TRP A 53 -7.72 8.55 10.28
C TRP A 53 -7.82 9.98 10.81
N GLN A 54 -8.80 10.77 10.36
CA GLN A 54 -8.97 12.14 10.83
C GLN A 54 -9.62 12.21 12.24
N ASP A 55 -10.35 11.19 12.65
CA ASP A 55 -10.94 11.10 14.00
C ASP A 55 -9.85 10.90 15.08
N ILE A 56 -8.76 10.22 14.75
CA ILE A 56 -7.62 10.02 15.65
C ILE A 56 -6.85 11.33 15.82
N ARG A 57 -6.58 11.73 17.08
CA ARG A 57 -5.87 12.97 17.42
C ARG A 57 -4.47 12.66 17.95
N VAL A 58 -3.47 13.39 17.46
CA VAL A 58 -2.09 13.31 17.96
C VAL A 58 -2.02 14.04 19.32
N GLN A 59 -1.34 13.45 20.30
CA GLN A 59 -1.08 14.03 21.61
C GLN A 59 0.29 14.72 21.57
N MET A 60 0.27 16.04 21.51
CA MET A 60 1.48 16.85 21.49
C MET A 60 2.14 16.89 22.88
N ASP A 61 3.42 16.58 22.94
CA ASP A 61 4.28 16.76 24.11
C ASP A 61 5.63 17.31 23.67
N THR A 62 5.94 18.52 24.07
CA THR A 62 7.18 19.21 23.70
C THR A 62 8.17 19.36 24.85
N LEU A 63 7.90 18.73 26.01
CA LEU A 63 8.80 18.72 27.16
C LEU A 63 9.75 17.54 27.14
N HIS A 64 10.62 17.50 26.12
CA HIS A 64 11.63 16.46 25.91
C HIS A 64 12.94 17.05 25.39
N GLU A 65 14.02 16.28 25.42
CA GLU A 65 15.30 16.66 24.83
C GLU A 65 15.19 16.78 23.31
N ASN A 66 15.83 17.81 22.75
CA ASN A 66 15.94 17.96 21.31
C ASN A 66 17.07 17.06 20.76
N LYS A 67 16.72 15.89 20.26
CA LYS A 67 17.64 14.89 19.70
C LYS A 67 17.46 14.76 18.18
N PRO A 68 18.51 14.29 17.47
CA PRO A 68 18.36 13.87 16.06
C PRO A 68 17.33 12.76 15.92
N LEU A 69 16.53 12.82 14.87
CA LEU A 69 15.50 11.82 14.58
C LEU A 69 16.04 10.73 13.65
N ASP A 70 15.61 9.48 13.89
CA ASP A 70 15.78 8.36 12.95
C ASP A 70 14.41 7.79 12.55
N MET A 71 14.00 8.06 11.31
CA MET A 71 12.76 7.54 10.74
C MET A 71 12.94 6.20 10.03
N SER A 72 14.13 5.61 10.07
CA SER A 72 14.43 4.37 9.36
C SER A 72 13.74 3.15 9.98
N VAL A 73 13.41 2.18 9.13
CA VAL A 73 12.82 0.89 9.54
C VAL A 73 13.53 -0.28 8.89
N GLN A 74 13.47 -1.43 9.55
CA GLN A 74 13.96 -2.70 9.04
C GLN A 74 12.77 -3.59 8.68
N LEU A 75 12.65 -4.00 7.40
CA LEU A 75 11.63 -4.93 6.92
C LEU A 75 12.26 -5.95 5.97
N PHE A 76 11.98 -7.23 6.19
CA PHE A 76 12.43 -8.33 5.31
C PHE A 76 13.94 -8.32 5.03
N GLY A 77 14.75 -7.98 6.06
CA GLY A 77 16.21 -7.92 5.96
C GLY A 77 16.77 -6.68 5.25
N ARG A 78 15.91 -5.72 4.87
CA ARG A 78 16.32 -4.46 4.25
C ARG A 78 16.04 -3.26 5.15
N LYS A 79 16.92 -2.26 5.09
CA LYS A 79 16.73 -0.96 5.73
C LYS A 79 16.08 0.00 4.75
N PHE A 80 15.04 0.71 5.20
CA PHE A 80 14.35 1.78 4.48
C PHE A 80 14.48 3.08 5.26
N SER A 81 14.51 4.21 4.55
CA SER A 81 14.64 5.53 5.16
C SER A 81 13.38 5.96 5.92
N TYR A 82 12.22 5.43 5.52
CA TYR A 82 10.91 5.80 6.06
C TYR A 82 10.00 4.57 6.20
N PRO A 83 9.02 4.60 7.14
CA PRO A 83 8.08 3.51 7.40
C PRO A 83 6.87 3.51 6.46
N PHE A 84 7.01 4.03 5.25
CA PHE A 84 5.91 4.04 4.26
C PHE A 84 6.40 3.62 2.87
N PHE A 85 5.49 3.03 2.09
CA PHE A 85 5.77 2.39 0.82
C PHE A 85 4.71 2.74 -0.22
N ALA A 86 5.08 2.79 -1.51
CA ALA A 86 4.11 2.93 -2.57
C ALA A 86 3.28 1.66 -2.72
N GLY A 87 1.96 1.79 -2.79
CA GLY A 87 1.03 0.65 -2.86
C GLY A 87 0.79 0.13 -4.27
N PRO A 88 0.33 -1.12 -4.39
CA PRO A 88 0.14 -1.77 -5.69
C PRO A 88 -1.00 -1.14 -6.48
N VAL A 89 -0.71 -0.78 -7.74
CA VAL A 89 -1.70 -0.39 -8.74
C VAL A 89 -1.32 -1.03 -10.07
N GLY A 90 -2.26 -1.68 -10.72
CA GLY A 90 -2.12 -2.24 -12.05
C GLY A 90 -3.23 -1.75 -12.96
N ALA A 91 -3.15 -2.08 -14.26
CA ALA A 91 -4.08 -1.65 -15.28
C ALA A 91 -4.23 -0.12 -15.34
N ILE A 92 -3.09 0.58 -15.36
CA ILE A 92 -2.99 2.04 -15.29
C ILE A 92 -3.82 2.71 -16.39
N GLY A 93 -3.70 2.25 -17.64
CA GLY A 93 -4.49 2.80 -18.75
C GLY A 93 -6.00 2.70 -18.52
N LEU A 94 -6.47 1.57 -17.95
CA LEU A 94 -7.87 1.36 -17.63
C LEU A 94 -8.38 2.31 -16.53
N HIS A 95 -7.54 2.61 -15.54
CA HIS A 95 -7.96 3.32 -14.33
C HIS A 95 -7.63 4.82 -14.32
N TYR A 96 -6.63 5.26 -15.08
CA TYR A 96 -6.16 6.66 -15.03
C TYR A 96 -6.00 7.31 -16.42
N GLY A 97 -6.12 6.54 -17.52
CA GLY A 97 -5.89 7.02 -18.88
C GLY A 97 -4.50 6.66 -19.40
N ASN A 98 -4.28 6.90 -20.70
CA ASN A 98 -3.18 6.35 -21.50
C ASN A 98 -1.93 7.26 -21.55
N ALA A 99 -1.75 8.18 -20.60
CA ALA A 99 -0.54 9.01 -20.55
C ALA A 99 0.73 8.18 -20.26
N TYR A 100 0.58 7.07 -19.56
CA TYR A 100 1.64 6.08 -19.31
C TYR A 100 1.13 4.68 -19.64
N ASP A 101 2.02 3.85 -20.19
CA ASP A 101 1.83 2.40 -20.24
C ASP A 101 2.30 1.75 -18.91
N GLU A 102 2.00 0.46 -18.75
CA GLU A 102 2.34 -0.29 -17.52
C GLU A 102 3.84 -0.31 -17.23
N LEU A 103 4.67 -0.50 -18.26
CA LEU A 103 6.12 -0.59 -18.09
C LEU A 103 6.72 0.75 -17.68
N THR A 104 6.35 1.82 -18.36
CA THR A 104 6.85 3.17 -18.06
C THR A 104 6.42 3.60 -16.67
N TYR A 105 5.14 3.39 -16.31
CA TYR A 105 4.65 3.70 -14.97
C TYR A 105 5.42 2.95 -13.88
N ASN A 106 5.58 1.64 -14.04
CA ASN A 106 6.29 0.81 -13.04
C ASN A 106 7.77 1.18 -12.95
N LYS A 107 8.46 1.46 -14.06
CA LYS A 107 9.86 1.92 -14.05
C LYS A 107 10.01 3.20 -13.25
N ILE A 108 9.18 4.22 -13.54
CA ILE A 108 9.20 5.49 -12.82
C ILE A 108 8.96 5.26 -11.31
N LEU A 109 7.90 4.54 -10.96
CA LEU A 109 7.53 4.35 -9.57
C LEU A 109 8.58 3.58 -8.78
N VAL A 110 9.06 2.45 -9.33
CA VAL A 110 10.02 1.57 -8.64
C VAL A 110 11.37 2.25 -8.48
N SER A 111 11.92 2.88 -9.56
CA SER A 111 13.21 3.56 -9.46
C SER A 111 13.16 4.75 -8.49
N ALA A 112 12.16 5.62 -8.62
CA ALA A 112 12.02 6.78 -7.75
C ALA A 112 11.83 6.40 -6.28
N CYS A 113 11.06 5.35 -5.98
CA CYS A 113 10.92 4.86 -4.62
C CYS A 113 12.26 4.32 -4.08
N ALA A 114 12.98 3.51 -4.85
CA ALA A 114 14.27 2.95 -4.46
C ALA A 114 15.33 4.05 -4.21
N GLU A 115 15.43 5.02 -5.12
CA GLU A 115 16.34 6.15 -5.01
C GLU A 115 16.06 7.05 -3.80
N ASN A 116 14.81 7.11 -3.34
CA ASN A 116 14.40 7.88 -2.17
C ASN A 116 14.22 7.01 -0.90
N GLY A 117 14.82 5.82 -0.86
CA GLY A 117 14.96 4.99 0.33
C GLY A 117 13.69 4.28 0.80
N ILE A 118 12.69 4.09 -0.09
CA ILE A 118 11.50 3.27 0.15
C ILE A 118 11.34 2.23 -0.96
N ALA A 119 10.36 1.32 -0.83
CA ALA A 119 10.02 0.37 -1.89
C ALA A 119 8.64 0.65 -2.48
N ALA A 120 8.43 0.20 -3.72
CA ALA A 120 7.14 0.16 -4.36
C ALA A 120 6.59 -1.27 -4.38
N PHE A 121 5.32 -1.42 -3.99
CA PHE A 121 4.50 -2.56 -4.38
C PHE A 121 3.98 -2.31 -5.80
N THR A 122 4.06 -3.32 -6.65
CA THR A 122 3.52 -3.24 -8.02
C THR A 122 2.26 -4.09 -8.16
N GLY A 123 1.45 -3.82 -9.18
CA GLY A 123 0.18 -4.50 -9.39
C GLY A 123 0.25 -5.73 -10.29
N ASP A 124 -0.89 -6.41 -10.38
CA ASP A 124 -1.18 -7.53 -11.29
C ASP A 124 -2.57 -7.33 -11.90
N GLY A 125 -2.87 -7.98 -13.02
CA GLY A 125 -4.13 -7.83 -13.74
C GLY A 125 -4.42 -9.00 -14.68
N LEU A 126 -5.53 -8.91 -15.43
CA LEU A 126 -5.92 -9.88 -16.46
C LEU A 126 -4.94 -9.90 -17.64
N ASP A 127 -4.40 -8.73 -18.01
CA ASP A 127 -3.37 -8.64 -19.02
C ASP A 127 -2.03 -9.05 -18.39
N GLU A 128 -1.42 -10.10 -18.92
CA GLU A 128 -0.12 -10.61 -18.47
C GLU A 128 0.96 -9.53 -18.46
N LYS A 129 0.88 -8.56 -19.37
CA LYS A 129 1.82 -7.43 -19.48
C LYS A 129 1.89 -6.61 -18.18
N VAL A 130 0.83 -6.54 -17.38
CA VAL A 130 0.83 -5.82 -16.10
C VAL A 130 1.89 -6.42 -15.17
N MET A 131 1.86 -7.74 -14.99
CA MET A 131 2.80 -8.43 -14.10
C MET A 131 4.20 -8.53 -14.70
N ILE A 132 4.32 -8.77 -16.00
CA ILE A 132 5.60 -8.81 -16.71
C ILE A 132 6.30 -7.47 -16.59
N SER A 133 5.62 -6.37 -16.92
CA SER A 133 6.16 -5.01 -16.81
C SER A 133 6.59 -4.65 -15.40
N ALA A 134 5.80 -5.07 -14.40
CA ALA A 134 6.11 -4.88 -13.00
C ALA A 134 7.42 -5.58 -12.59
N CYS A 135 7.57 -6.86 -12.98
CA CYS A 135 8.77 -7.65 -12.69
C CYS A 135 10.00 -7.14 -13.44
N GLU A 136 9.85 -6.67 -14.69
CA GLU A 136 10.93 -6.05 -15.47
C GLU A 136 11.41 -4.75 -14.81
N ALA A 137 10.51 -3.90 -14.34
CA ALA A 137 10.86 -2.67 -13.64
C ALA A 137 11.61 -2.95 -12.33
N ILE A 138 11.16 -3.97 -11.57
CA ILE A 138 11.83 -4.38 -10.33
C ILE A 138 13.21 -4.96 -10.62
N ALA A 139 13.37 -5.79 -11.65
CA ALA A 139 14.66 -6.34 -12.06
C ALA A 139 15.64 -5.21 -12.45
N ALA A 140 15.17 -4.23 -13.23
CA ALA A 140 15.97 -3.07 -13.63
C ALA A 140 16.42 -2.22 -12.43
N ALA A 141 15.66 -2.22 -11.33
CA ALA A 141 16.00 -1.55 -10.08
C ALA A 141 16.75 -2.46 -9.08
N GLY A 142 17.38 -3.54 -9.53
CA GLY A 142 18.14 -4.46 -8.68
C GLY A 142 17.30 -5.20 -7.63
N GLY A 143 16.05 -5.50 -7.95
CA GLY A 143 15.12 -6.19 -7.05
C GLY A 143 14.49 -5.28 -5.98
N ALA A 144 14.57 -3.97 -6.12
CA ALA A 144 14.08 -3.00 -5.12
C ALA A 144 12.57 -2.75 -5.22
N GLY A 145 11.76 -3.82 -5.23
CA GLY A 145 10.30 -3.72 -5.27
C GLY A 145 9.62 -4.99 -4.76
N ILE A 146 8.32 -4.94 -4.61
CA ILE A 146 7.47 -6.02 -4.09
C ILE A 146 6.32 -6.26 -5.08
N PRO A 147 6.40 -7.30 -5.95
CA PRO A 147 5.28 -7.66 -6.81
C PRO A 147 4.08 -8.11 -5.99
N THR A 148 2.88 -7.70 -6.41
CA THR A 148 1.63 -8.15 -5.78
C THR A 148 0.86 -9.01 -6.76
N VAL A 149 0.76 -10.31 -6.47
CA VAL A 149 0.05 -11.31 -7.27
C VAL A 149 -1.42 -11.35 -6.86
N LYS A 150 -2.33 -11.44 -7.83
CA LYS A 150 -3.75 -11.69 -7.56
C LYS A 150 -3.98 -13.13 -7.09
N PRO A 151 -5.08 -13.41 -6.36
CA PRO A 151 -5.40 -14.75 -5.89
C PRO A 151 -5.95 -15.63 -7.02
N TRP A 152 -5.14 -15.82 -8.09
CA TRP A 152 -5.45 -16.71 -9.20
C TRP A 152 -5.59 -18.16 -8.73
N ASN A 153 -5.97 -19.07 -9.62
CA ASN A 153 -5.82 -20.52 -9.39
C ASN A 153 -4.33 -20.88 -9.22
N LEU A 154 -4.05 -21.99 -8.55
CA LEU A 154 -2.69 -22.36 -8.17
C LEU A 154 -1.70 -22.42 -9.35
N PRO A 155 -2.01 -23.04 -10.52
CA PRO A 155 -1.08 -23.07 -11.64
C PRO A 155 -0.64 -21.67 -12.11
N LEU A 156 -1.57 -20.72 -12.20
CA LEU A 156 -1.26 -19.36 -12.62
C LEU A 156 -0.50 -18.58 -11.55
N VAL A 157 -0.77 -18.85 -10.26
CA VAL A 157 0.05 -18.30 -9.17
C VAL A 157 1.49 -18.76 -9.27
N GLU A 158 1.71 -20.07 -9.50
CA GLU A 158 3.06 -20.65 -9.65
C GLU A 158 3.81 -20.03 -10.82
N GLU A 159 3.16 -19.87 -11.98
CA GLU A 159 3.73 -19.20 -13.16
C GLU A 159 4.16 -17.76 -12.82
N LYS A 160 3.29 -16.97 -12.15
CA LYS A 160 3.61 -15.60 -11.75
C LYS A 160 4.72 -15.56 -10.71
N LEU A 161 4.81 -16.52 -9.79
CA LEU A 161 5.92 -16.63 -8.85
C LEU A 161 7.27 -16.89 -9.54
N GLN A 162 7.29 -17.51 -10.74
CA GLN A 162 8.54 -17.60 -11.51
C GLN A 162 8.98 -16.23 -12.05
N LEU A 163 8.05 -15.36 -12.45
CA LEU A 163 8.37 -13.98 -12.84
C LEU A 163 8.92 -13.19 -11.62
N VAL A 164 8.29 -13.35 -10.45
CA VAL A 164 8.76 -12.76 -9.20
C VAL A 164 10.19 -13.17 -8.88
N LYS A 165 10.51 -14.47 -8.94
CA LYS A 165 11.87 -15.00 -8.72
C LYS A 165 12.88 -14.40 -9.69
N LYS A 166 12.54 -14.34 -10.98
CA LYS A 166 13.41 -13.76 -12.02
C LYS A 166 13.66 -12.26 -11.83
N SER A 167 12.72 -11.53 -11.21
CA SER A 167 12.89 -10.10 -10.95
C SER A 167 13.88 -9.80 -9.82
N GLY A 168 14.26 -10.79 -9.01
CA GLY A 168 15.12 -10.59 -7.84
C GLY A 168 14.44 -9.85 -6.69
N ALA A 169 13.11 -9.75 -6.71
CA ALA A 169 12.34 -9.10 -5.65
C ALA A 169 12.64 -9.70 -4.27
N PHE A 170 12.76 -8.88 -3.24
CA PHE A 170 13.10 -9.30 -1.88
C PHE A 170 11.91 -9.82 -1.07
N ALA A 171 10.70 -9.56 -1.53
CA ALA A 171 9.44 -10.05 -0.97
C ALA A 171 8.38 -10.10 -2.07
N VAL A 172 7.28 -10.81 -1.82
CA VAL A 172 6.11 -10.85 -2.70
C VAL A 172 4.83 -10.68 -1.88
N ALA A 173 3.83 -10.03 -2.44
CA ALA A 173 2.52 -9.89 -1.84
C ALA A 173 1.43 -10.63 -2.64
N MET A 174 0.33 -11.00 -1.97
CA MET A 174 -0.91 -11.41 -2.61
C MET A 174 -2.08 -10.64 -2.01
N ASP A 175 -2.85 -9.97 -2.84
CA ASP A 175 -4.06 -9.25 -2.42
C ASP A 175 -5.28 -10.20 -2.44
N VAL A 176 -5.42 -11.01 -1.38
CA VAL A 176 -6.47 -12.04 -1.27
C VAL A 176 -7.90 -11.47 -1.34
N ASP A 177 -8.09 -10.22 -0.97
CA ASP A 177 -9.35 -9.49 -1.07
C ASP A 177 -9.75 -9.18 -2.52
N ALA A 178 -8.81 -9.25 -3.46
CA ALA A 178 -9.11 -9.12 -4.89
C ALA A 178 -10.08 -10.21 -5.39
N SER A 179 -10.30 -11.28 -4.64
CA SER A 179 -11.39 -12.24 -4.88
C SER A 179 -12.76 -11.56 -5.02
N GLY A 180 -12.95 -10.38 -4.44
CA GLY A 180 -14.13 -9.55 -4.61
C GLY A 180 -14.22 -8.80 -5.95
N LEU A 181 -13.17 -8.82 -6.80
CA LEU A 181 -13.18 -8.17 -8.11
C LEU A 181 -13.96 -9.01 -9.14
N PRO A 182 -14.80 -8.37 -9.98
CA PRO A 182 -15.72 -9.11 -10.86
C PRO A 182 -15.04 -10.08 -11.81
N PHE A 183 -13.86 -9.75 -12.34
CA PHE A 183 -13.18 -10.56 -13.34
C PHE A 183 -12.64 -11.89 -12.80
N LEU A 184 -12.30 -11.97 -11.51
CA LEU A 184 -11.81 -13.22 -10.91
C LEU A 184 -12.91 -14.27 -10.76
N LYS A 185 -14.16 -13.83 -10.55
CA LYS A 185 -15.30 -14.73 -10.35
C LYS A 185 -15.63 -15.61 -11.56
N ASN A 186 -15.27 -15.15 -12.75
CA ASN A 186 -15.59 -15.82 -14.03
C ASN A 186 -14.45 -16.66 -14.58
N MET A 187 -13.34 -16.80 -13.85
CA MET A 187 -12.20 -17.59 -14.30
C MET A 187 -12.46 -19.10 -14.23
N GLN A 188 -11.84 -19.84 -15.15
CA GLN A 188 -11.82 -21.30 -15.18
C GLN A 188 -10.37 -21.79 -15.32
N PRO A 189 -9.85 -22.61 -14.41
CA PRO A 189 -10.46 -23.01 -13.12
C PRO A 189 -10.73 -21.82 -12.19
N PRO A 190 -11.61 -21.96 -11.18
CA PRO A 190 -11.99 -20.88 -10.27
C PRO A 190 -10.77 -20.23 -9.62
N ALA A 191 -10.81 -18.90 -9.53
CA ALA A 191 -9.87 -18.07 -8.78
C ALA A 191 -10.59 -17.34 -7.65
N GLY A 192 -9.85 -16.84 -6.65
CA GLY A 192 -10.43 -16.07 -5.56
C GLY A 192 -9.91 -16.48 -4.19
N SER A 193 -10.80 -16.64 -3.21
CA SER A 193 -10.44 -16.91 -1.82
C SER A 193 -9.52 -18.13 -1.69
N LYS A 194 -8.60 -18.07 -0.72
CA LYS A 194 -7.65 -19.15 -0.40
C LYS A 194 -7.95 -19.73 0.98
N SER A 195 -7.88 -21.05 1.11
CA SER A 195 -7.82 -21.70 2.43
C SER A 195 -6.45 -21.44 3.08
N VAL A 196 -6.31 -21.80 4.36
CA VAL A 196 -5.01 -21.68 5.05
C VAL A 196 -3.98 -22.63 4.43
N GLU A 197 -4.41 -23.82 4.04
CA GLU A 197 -3.57 -24.85 3.43
C GLU A 197 -3.09 -24.41 2.03
N GLU A 198 -4.00 -23.94 1.16
CA GLU A 198 -3.64 -23.38 -0.15
C GLU A 198 -2.68 -22.19 -0.03
N LEU A 199 -2.94 -21.31 0.96
CA LEU A 199 -2.06 -20.16 1.19
C LEU A 199 -0.68 -20.62 1.68
N ALA A 200 -0.59 -21.64 2.55
CA ALA A 200 0.67 -22.20 3.02
C ALA A 200 1.50 -22.82 1.87
N GLU A 201 0.84 -23.51 0.92
CA GLU A 201 1.49 -24.02 -0.28
C GLU A 201 2.07 -22.88 -1.13
N ILE A 202 1.32 -21.81 -1.33
CA ILE A 202 1.74 -20.63 -2.09
C ILE A 202 2.92 -19.93 -1.39
N VAL A 203 2.85 -19.74 -0.06
CA VAL A 203 3.92 -19.15 0.75
C VAL A 203 5.21 -19.97 0.60
N LYS A 204 5.11 -21.30 0.69
CA LYS A 204 6.25 -22.21 0.49
C LYS A 204 6.80 -22.13 -0.93
N ALA A 205 5.93 -22.09 -1.95
CA ALA A 205 6.32 -21.99 -3.35
C ALA A 205 7.03 -20.66 -3.68
N ALA A 206 6.66 -19.57 -2.99
CA ALA A 206 7.31 -18.27 -3.18
C ALA A 206 8.79 -18.31 -2.78
N GLY A 207 9.14 -18.93 -1.64
CA GLY A 207 10.52 -19.09 -1.17
C GLY A 207 11.22 -17.79 -0.74
N ILE A 208 10.48 -16.70 -0.64
CA ILE A 208 10.89 -15.37 -0.15
C ILE A 208 9.81 -14.86 0.80
N PRO A 209 10.05 -13.81 1.61
CA PRO A 209 9.06 -13.24 2.48
C PRO A 209 7.73 -12.96 1.76
N PHE A 210 6.65 -13.56 2.27
CA PHE A 210 5.31 -13.48 1.66
C PHE A 210 4.38 -12.60 2.49
N ILE A 211 3.69 -11.69 1.83
CA ILE A 211 2.82 -10.67 2.43
C ILE A 211 1.38 -10.93 2.01
N VAL A 212 0.47 -11.13 2.97
CA VAL A 212 -0.96 -11.28 2.69
C VAL A 212 -1.67 -9.94 2.83
N LYS A 213 -2.13 -9.38 1.71
CA LYS A 213 -2.87 -8.12 1.67
C LYS A 213 -4.38 -8.38 1.60
N GLY A 214 -5.18 -7.54 2.27
CA GLY A 214 -6.64 -7.65 2.29
C GLY A 214 -7.18 -8.27 3.55
N VAL A 215 -6.46 -8.14 4.67
CA VAL A 215 -6.84 -8.68 5.97
C VAL A 215 -7.53 -7.60 6.80
N MET A 216 -8.75 -7.86 7.25
CA MET A 216 -9.57 -6.88 7.99
C MET A 216 -10.09 -7.42 9.34
N THR A 217 -9.61 -8.59 9.77
CA THR A 217 -10.06 -9.20 11.03
C THR A 217 -8.91 -9.91 11.74
N VAL A 218 -8.97 -9.97 13.07
CA VAL A 218 -8.05 -10.76 13.89
C VAL A 218 -7.99 -12.22 13.41
N ARG A 219 -9.14 -12.83 13.14
CA ARG A 219 -9.22 -14.20 12.63
C ARG A 219 -8.47 -14.36 11.29
N GLY A 220 -8.59 -13.37 10.39
CA GLY A 220 -7.88 -13.37 9.10
C GLY A 220 -6.36 -13.25 9.30
N ALA A 221 -5.92 -12.38 10.22
CA ALA A 221 -4.52 -12.21 10.54
C ALA A 221 -3.90 -13.49 11.12
N LEU A 222 -4.58 -14.15 12.05
CA LEU A 222 -4.14 -15.43 12.63
C LEU A 222 -4.08 -16.55 11.58
N LYS A 223 -5.00 -16.59 10.63
CA LYS A 223 -4.97 -17.53 9.49
C LYS A 223 -3.77 -17.27 8.57
N ALA A 224 -3.47 -16.01 8.25
CA ALA A 224 -2.30 -15.65 7.45
C ALA A 224 -1.00 -16.04 8.17
N HIS A 225 -0.92 -15.80 9.49
CA HIS A 225 0.21 -16.24 10.32
C HIS A 225 0.36 -17.77 10.31
N ALA A 226 -0.73 -18.51 10.51
CA ALA A 226 -0.73 -19.99 10.47
C ALA A 226 -0.29 -20.54 9.10
N ALA A 227 -0.57 -19.83 8.01
CA ALA A 227 -0.09 -20.17 6.67
C ALA A 227 1.40 -19.84 6.44
N GLY A 228 2.10 -19.23 7.41
CA GLY A 228 3.52 -18.89 7.31
C GLY A 228 3.80 -17.54 6.63
N ALA A 229 2.81 -16.64 6.54
CA ALA A 229 3.05 -15.30 6.02
C ALA A 229 4.06 -14.54 6.89
N ALA A 230 4.99 -13.84 6.24
CA ALA A 230 5.96 -12.98 6.93
C ALA A 230 5.35 -11.63 7.37
N ALA A 231 4.28 -11.21 6.68
CA ALA A 231 3.55 -10.00 6.99
C ALA A 231 2.10 -10.06 6.49
N ILE A 232 1.28 -9.17 7.05
CA ILE A 232 -0.03 -8.81 6.48
C ILE A 232 -0.07 -7.33 6.13
N ILE A 233 -0.97 -6.97 5.21
CA ILE A 233 -1.43 -5.58 5.05
C ILE A 233 -2.90 -5.54 5.48
N VAL A 234 -3.19 -4.83 6.56
CA VAL A 234 -4.55 -4.48 6.96
C VAL A 234 -5.13 -3.57 5.88
N SER A 235 -6.08 -4.09 5.11
CA SER A 235 -6.54 -3.47 3.88
C SER A 235 -7.95 -3.95 3.52
N ASN A 236 -8.80 -3.02 3.09
CA ASN A 236 -10.08 -3.27 2.43
C ASN A 236 -10.03 -2.86 0.94
N HIS A 237 -8.82 -2.85 0.35
CA HIS A 237 -8.57 -2.46 -1.05
C HIS A 237 -9.06 -1.03 -1.37
N GLY A 238 -9.12 -0.15 -0.36
CA GLY A 238 -9.64 1.20 -0.52
C GLY A 238 -11.12 1.26 -0.91
N GLY A 239 -11.92 0.26 -0.49
CA GLY A 239 -13.34 0.15 -0.80
C GLY A 239 -13.66 -0.42 -2.19
N ARG A 240 -12.67 -0.96 -2.92
CA ARG A 240 -12.85 -1.45 -4.29
C ARG A 240 -13.45 -2.85 -4.38
N VAL A 241 -13.33 -3.66 -3.33
CA VAL A 241 -13.75 -5.07 -3.29
C VAL A 241 -15.08 -5.26 -2.57
N LEU A 242 -15.32 -4.50 -1.52
CA LEU A 242 -16.55 -4.52 -0.72
C LEU A 242 -16.86 -3.09 -0.23
N ASP A 243 -18.11 -2.68 -0.33
CA ASP A 243 -18.58 -1.42 0.26
C ASP A 243 -19.15 -1.66 1.68
N GLN A 244 -19.27 -0.59 2.46
CA GLN A 244 -19.84 -0.60 3.82
C GLN A 244 -19.11 -1.54 4.81
N CYS A 245 -17.80 -1.73 4.64
CA CYS A 245 -16.97 -2.41 5.62
C CYS A 245 -16.22 -1.42 6.51
N SER A 246 -15.69 -1.92 7.63
CA SER A 246 -14.90 -1.12 8.56
C SER A 246 -13.74 -0.41 7.86
N ALA A 247 -13.38 0.76 8.33
CA ALA A 247 -12.13 1.40 7.93
C ALA A 247 -10.92 0.66 8.54
N THR A 248 -9.79 0.75 7.86
CA THR A 248 -8.56 0.08 8.32
C THR A 248 -8.07 0.63 9.66
N ALA A 249 -8.26 1.94 9.91
CA ALA A 249 -7.97 2.56 11.21
C ALA A 249 -8.78 1.98 12.38
N GLU A 250 -9.99 1.45 12.12
CA GLU A 250 -10.88 0.94 13.17
C GLU A 250 -10.50 -0.46 13.65
N VAL A 251 -9.78 -1.23 12.84
CA VAL A 251 -9.43 -2.63 13.13
C VAL A 251 -7.92 -2.86 13.33
N LEU A 252 -7.10 -1.83 13.04
CA LEU A 252 -5.65 -1.98 13.05
C LEU A 252 -5.12 -2.37 14.43
N GLU A 253 -5.50 -1.65 15.47
CA GLU A 253 -4.98 -1.83 16.83
C GLU A 253 -5.25 -3.25 17.37
N GLU A 254 -6.49 -3.75 17.21
CA GLU A 254 -6.86 -5.11 17.66
C GLU A 254 -6.10 -6.20 16.88
N ILE A 255 -5.85 -5.98 15.58
CA ILE A 255 -5.09 -6.92 14.74
C ILE A 255 -3.63 -6.92 15.16
N CYS A 256 -3.00 -5.75 15.34
CA CYS A 256 -1.61 -5.65 15.82
C CYS A 256 -1.43 -6.32 17.17
N HIS A 257 -2.35 -6.08 18.10
CA HIS A 257 -2.32 -6.72 19.42
C HIS A 257 -2.43 -8.25 19.34
N ALA A 258 -3.34 -8.76 18.51
CA ALA A 258 -3.55 -10.20 18.37
C ALA A 258 -2.36 -10.93 17.71
N VAL A 259 -1.66 -10.26 16.79
CA VAL A 259 -0.46 -10.80 16.12
C VAL A 259 0.76 -10.81 17.06
N GLY A 260 0.83 -9.86 17.99
CA GLY A 260 1.79 -9.87 19.10
C GLY A 260 3.28 -9.91 18.68
N GLY A 261 3.63 -9.34 17.52
CA GLY A 261 5.00 -9.34 16.99
C GLY A 261 5.46 -10.64 16.30
N GLY A 262 4.60 -11.66 16.23
CA GLY A 262 4.89 -12.92 15.53
C GLY A 262 4.97 -12.79 14.00
N MET A 263 4.43 -11.70 13.46
CA MET A 263 4.40 -11.37 12.04
C MET A 263 4.37 -9.84 11.88
N LYS A 264 4.90 -9.30 10.78
CA LYS A 264 4.83 -7.86 10.51
C LYS A 264 3.43 -7.44 10.10
N VAL A 265 2.98 -6.26 10.57
CA VAL A 265 1.69 -5.68 10.25
C VAL A 265 1.88 -4.35 9.54
N LEU A 266 1.52 -4.30 8.26
CA LEU A 266 1.41 -3.06 7.50
C LEU A 266 -0.07 -2.66 7.39
N VAL A 267 -0.34 -1.41 7.03
CA VAL A 267 -1.71 -0.92 6.81
C VAL A 267 -1.81 -0.03 5.60
N ASP A 268 -2.93 -0.11 4.87
CA ASP A 268 -3.27 0.83 3.80
C ASP A 268 -4.68 1.43 3.99
N GLY A 269 -5.11 2.25 3.04
CA GLY A 269 -6.48 2.80 3.03
C GLY A 269 -6.64 4.09 3.83
N GLY A 270 -6.89 5.19 3.12
CA GLY A 270 -7.22 6.49 3.72
C GLY A 270 -6.04 7.36 4.13
N ILE A 271 -4.85 6.82 4.27
CA ILE A 271 -3.62 7.53 4.68
C ILE A 271 -3.16 8.51 3.59
N ARG A 272 -2.91 9.78 3.94
CA ARG A 272 -2.59 10.86 3.00
C ARG A 272 -1.47 11.80 3.45
N SER A 273 -1.07 11.73 4.70
CA SER A 273 -0.08 12.61 5.32
C SER A 273 0.89 11.85 6.20
N GLY A 274 2.04 12.47 6.52
CA GLY A 274 2.97 11.95 7.51
C GLY A 274 2.35 11.87 8.91
N VAL A 275 1.38 12.73 9.21
CA VAL A 275 0.59 12.65 10.44
C VAL A 275 -0.24 11.36 10.50
N ASP A 276 -0.86 10.95 9.37
CA ASP A 276 -1.60 9.69 9.33
C ASP A 276 -0.64 8.48 9.43
N VAL A 277 0.58 8.59 8.88
CA VAL A 277 1.64 7.58 9.06
C VAL A 277 1.98 7.43 10.55
N PHE A 278 2.22 8.54 11.25
CA PHE A 278 2.48 8.54 12.70
C PHE A 278 1.37 7.85 13.48
N LYS A 279 0.10 8.17 13.19
CA LYS A 279 -1.06 7.54 13.84
C LYS A 279 -1.09 6.02 13.61
N ALA A 280 -0.80 5.57 12.40
CA ALA A 280 -0.76 4.14 12.08
C ALA A 280 0.34 3.40 12.88
N LEU A 281 1.52 4.00 12.99
CA LEU A 281 2.61 3.46 13.80
C LEU A 281 2.25 3.44 15.29
N ALA A 282 1.63 4.49 15.81
CA ALA A 282 1.15 4.55 17.19
C ALA A 282 0.09 3.49 17.50
N LEU A 283 -0.70 3.07 16.51
CA LEU A 283 -1.66 1.95 16.64
C LEU A 283 -1.00 0.57 16.46
N GLY A 284 0.32 0.50 16.30
CA GLY A 284 1.09 -0.74 16.27
C GLY A 284 1.48 -1.26 14.88
N ALA A 285 1.25 -0.51 13.81
CA ALA A 285 1.72 -0.92 12.49
C ALA A 285 3.26 -0.83 12.39
N ASP A 286 3.89 -1.79 11.69
CA ASP A 286 5.31 -1.77 11.35
C ASP A 286 5.61 -0.86 10.13
N GLY A 287 4.59 -0.45 9.40
CA GLY A 287 4.72 0.45 8.25
C GLY A 287 3.38 0.65 7.53
N VAL A 288 3.41 1.53 6.54
CA VAL A 288 2.22 2.02 5.85
C VAL A 288 2.36 1.87 4.34
N VAL A 289 1.26 1.54 3.67
CA VAL A 289 1.22 1.42 2.20
C VAL A 289 0.24 2.45 1.62
N ILE A 290 0.69 3.24 0.65
CA ILE A 290 -0.08 4.34 0.06
C ILE A 290 -0.13 4.18 -1.47
N ALA A 291 -1.32 3.95 -2.05
CA ALA A 291 -1.46 3.67 -3.49
C ALA A 291 -1.81 4.92 -4.32
N ARG A 292 -3.06 5.38 -4.25
CA ARG A 292 -3.61 6.43 -5.15
C ARG A 292 -2.79 7.72 -5.23
N PRO A 293 -2.29 8.29 -4.13
CA PRO A 293 -1.44 9.48 -4.18
C PRO A 293 -0.13 9.28 -4.94
N PHE A 294 0.50 8.10 -4.88
CA PHE A 294 1.70 7.81 -5.68
C PHE A 294 1.39 7.76 -7.18
N VAL A 295 0.23 7.25 -7.59
CA VAL A 295 -0.19 7.35 -9.01
C VAL A 295 -0.28 8.82 -9.42
N THR A 296 -0.95 9.65 -8.61
CA THR A 296 -1.04 11.09 -8.89
C THR A 296 0.34 11.74 -8.96
N ALA A 297 1.28 11.30 -8.13
CA ALA A 297 2.65 11.79 -8.13
C ALA A 297 3.39 11.45 -9.43
N VAL A 298 3.28 10.19 -9.90
CA VAL A 298 3.86 9.78 -11.21
C VAL A 298 3.26 10.61 -12.34
N TYR A 299 1.94 10.73 -12.42
CA TYR A 299 1.27 11.50 -13.48
C TYR A 299 1.57 12.99 -13.42
N GLY A 300 1.88 13.54 -12.26
CA GLY A 300 2.15 14.96 -12.05
C GLY A 300 3.60 15.38 -12.18
N GLY A 301 4.54 14.44 -12.31
CA GLY A 301 5.94 14.83 -12.40
C GLY A 301 6.92 13.68 -12.54
N ALA A 302 6.46 12.50 -12.97
CA ALA A 302 7.30 11.31 -13.09
C ALA A 302 8.12 11.07 -11.80
N GLU A 303 9.42 10.78 -11.90
CA GLU A 303 10.32 10.52 -10.77
C GLU A 303 10.38 11.70 -9.79
N GLU A 304 10.43 12.93 -10.29
CA GLU A 304 10.44 14.14 -9.46
C GLU A 304 9.11 14.30 -8.69
N GLY A 305 7.98 13.96 -9.32
CA GLY A 305 6.68 13.98 -8.67
C GLY A 305 6.60 12.98 -7.51
N VAL A 306 7.16 11.78 -7.68
CA VAL A 306 7.26 10.74 -6.64
C VAL A 306 8.15 11.23 -5.50
N LYS A 307 9.33 11.77 -5.80
CA LYS A 307 10.25 12.35 -4.82
C LYS A 307 9.58 13.45 -3.98
N VAL A 308 8.92 14.42 -4.63
CA VAL A 308 8.19 15.51 -3.94
C VAL A 308 7.14 14.96 -2.98
N TYR A 309 6.44 13.88 -3.35
CA TYR A 309 5.45 13.29 -2.46
C TYR A 309 6.09 12.54 -1.28
N ILE A 310 7.21 11.85 -1.50
CA ILE A 310 7.98 11.21 -0.43
C ILE A 310 8.49 12.26 0.55
N GLU A 311 9.11 13.34 0.07
CA GLU A 311 9.61 14.44 0.90
C GLU A 311 8.50 15.11 1.71
N LYS A 312 7.31 15.30 1.11
CA LYS A 312 6.14 15.81 1.83
C LYS A 312 5.75 14.89 3.00
N LEU A 313 5.61 13.58 2.75
CA LEU A 313 5.25 12.62 3.79
C LEU A 313 6.31 12.55 4.89
N ALA A 314 7.58 12.54 4.50
CA ALA A 314 8.72 12.48 5.42
C ALA A 314 8.79 13.73 6.31
N GLY A 315 8.66 14.93 5.74
CA GLY A 315 8.65 16.18 6.51
C GLY A 315 7.50 16.27 7.49
N GLU A 316 6.28 15.86 7.09
CA GLU A 316 5.12 15.83 7.99
C GLU A 316 5.27 14.79 9.11
N LEU A 317 5.88 13.64 8.83
CA LEU A 317 6.19 12.63 9.85
C LEU A 317 7.25 13.14 10.83
N GLU A 318 8.32 13.73 10.31
CA GLU A 318 9.41 14.33 11.10
C GLU A 318 8.87 15.39 12.06
N ASP A 319 8.08 16.33 11.54
CA ASP A 319 7.46 17.39 12.38
C ASP A 319 6.56 16.78 13.46
N THR A 320 5.77 15.76 13.13
CA THR A 320 4.88 15.08 14.08
C THR A 320 5.69 14.38 15.18
N MET A 321 6.76 13.66 14.82
CA MET A 321 7.65 12.99 15.76
C MET A 321 8.32 13.99 16.70
N LYS A 322 8.80 15.13 16.20
CA LYS A 322 9.37 16.22 17.00
C LYS A 322 8.35 16.77 18.00
N MET A 323 7.13 17.01 17.57
CA MET A 323 6.08 17.57 18.42
C MET A 323 5.53 16.58 19.46
N CYS A 324 5.86 15.29 19.34
CA CYS A 324 5.45 14.23 20.28
C CYS A 324 6.62 13.62 21.08
N GLY A 325 7.86 14.07 20.85
CA GLY A 325 9.04 13.57 21.56
C GLY A 325 9.51 12.17 21.13
N ALA A 326 9.11 11.69 19.96
CA ALA A 326 9.55 10.41 19.43
C ALA A 326 10.86 10.56 18.65
N GLU A 327 11.99 10.13 19.20
CA GLU A 327 13.31 10.24 18.58
C GLU A 327 13.57 9.21 17.45
N ASN A 328 12.80 8.13 17.41
CA ASN A 328 12.86 7.11 16.36
C ASN A 328 11.49 6.42 16.22
N ILE A 329 11.34 5.58 15.18
CA ILE A 329 10.05 4.91 14.91
C ILE A 329 9.63 4.00 16.06
N ALA A 330 10.56 3.34 16.74
CA ALA A 330 10.26 2.46 17.88
C ALA A 330 9.81 3.21 19.14
N ALA A 331 10.10 4.51 19.23
CA ALA A 331 9.65 5.37 20.32
C ALA A 331 8.20 5.88 20.15
N ILE A 332 7.62 5.70 18.96
CA ILE A 332 6.21 6.03 18.73
C ILE A 332 5.34 5.03 19.47
N SER A 333 4.49 5.50 20.38
CA SER A 333 3.68 4.66 21.28
C SER A 333 2.20 5.03 21.23
N ARG A 334 1.35 4.12 21.74
CA ARG A 334 -0.11 4.24 21.73
C ARG A 334 -0.64 5.46 22.45
N ASP A 335 0.01 5.90 23.50
CA ASP A 335 -0.37 7.07 24.30
C ASP A 335 -0.11 8.41 23.58
N MET A 336 0.67 8.40 22.50
CA MET A 336 0.88 9.57 21.64
C MET A 336 -0.33 9.89 20.73
N VAL A 337 -1.38 9.05 20.76
CA VAL A 337 -2.63 9.29 20.01
C VAL A 337 -3.87 9.04 20.88
N ARG A 338 -4.94 9.75 20.55
CA ARG A 338 -6.24 9.61 21.17
C ARG A 338 -7.31 9.33 20.11
N ILE A 339 -8.10 8.27 20.34
CA ILE A 339 -9.27 7.90 19.52
C ILE A 339 -10.53 8.50 20.15
#